data_ce0bc991fb200fe15b20143361490a83
#
_entry.id   ce0bc991fb200fe15b20143361490a83
#
_cell.length_a   1.000
_cell.length_b   1.000
_cell.length_c   1.000
_cell.angle_alpha   90.00
_cell.angle_beta   90.00
_cell.angle_gamma   90.00
#
_symmetry.space_group_name_H-M   'P 1'
#
loop_
_entity.id
_entity.type
_entity.pdbx_description
1 polymer ?
#
loop_
_entity_poly.entity_id
_entity_poly.type
_entity_poly.pdbx_seq_one_letter_code
_entity_poly.pdbx_strand_id
1 'polypeptide(L)'
;MRRLKRSRYITGFDGIRTLAVIAVIFYHLFPYAMQGGLMGVSIFFVISGYLITDLLLQEWEQNRKIDVKAFYIRRMKRLYPGLITMLVGTIAYITLFQKELLAHIRMVFLTNLTSIYNWYQIHTGQSYFDKFAIQSPFTHLWSLSIEGQFYLFWPLLIILMCKYLPKKSVRFFLLIGLSLLSALEMMLLFKVGSDPSRVYYGTDTRVFSILIGAALAIVWPSSKLSQKLPDESRRILNITGIVCALLVILSFFKMNGEKAFVYHGGMYLFSIISAILVATVAHPGANMNTWFTNPFFTWIGKRSYGIYIYQYPVMVFFESKVKNIAAHPWLYGLVEIAIILAISELSYRYIEIPLKNFDYSQTLIKVKQVFKRDKSHLNSKIGVAVGAIVFLIAGAGLVQQPTKKPQDNALAKQIKENNAKVKKRNSELKSGKKQSTEQVSSSSSSEVKKYQLTAAQADKARNMKITAVGDSVLADGASSLQEIFPNMYIDAKVGRQSAEAAKIVQQLAQTGKLEQTVLISEGTNGAFMGHEIQDIMNAAGKDRQVYWINVHVPTRRWQDQVNQDLASASKKYKNLHIIDWFSYSQNHADWFYNDNVHPNPHGLEYYGSFVAKKIVK
;
A
#
# COMPACT_ATOMS: atom_id res chain seq x y z
N MET A 1 -30.91 -29.38 1.39
CA MET A 1 -31.21 -28.67 0.12
C MET A 1 -30.63 -29.41 -1.07
N ARG A 2 -31.27 -29.32 -2.25
CA ARG A 2 -30.74 -29.94 -3.46
C ARG A 2 -29.50 -29.16 -3.94
N ARG A 3 -28.43 -29.87 -4.35
CA ARG A 3 -27.23 -29.29 -4.95
C ARG A 3 -27.61 -28.49 -6.22
N LEU A 4 -26.92 -27.37 -6.48
CA LEU A 4 -27.16 -26.56 -7.68
C LEU A 4 -26.93 -27.39 -8.94
N LYS A 5 -27.97 -27.52 -9.79
CA LYS A 5 -27.92 -28.34 -11.01
C LYS A 5 -27.18 -27.68 -12.17
N ARG A 6 -27.08 -26.33 -12.18
CA ARG A 6 -26.54 -25.55 -13.32
C ARG A 6 -25.34 -24.67 -12.97
N SER A 7 -24.73 -24.86 -11.78
CA SER A 7 -23.53 -24.10 -11.41
C SER A 7 -22.34 -24.55 -12.26
N ARG A 8 -21.74 -23.62 -12.97
CA ARG A 8 -20.57 -23.80 -13.81
C ARG A 8 -19.35 -23.14 -13.19
N TYR A 9 -18.21 -23.82 -13.22
CA TYR A 9 -16.93 -23.17 -12.90
C TYR A 9 -16.45 -22.38 -14.12
N ILE A 10 -16.26 -21.08 -13.96
CA ILE A 10 -15.80 -20.17 -15.04
C ILE A 10 -14.28 -20.08 -14.93
N THR A 11 -13.59 -20.87 -15.74
CA THR A 11 -12.12 -21.03 -15.69
C THR A 11 -11.38 -19.73 -15.99
N GLY A 12 -11.89 -18.90 -16.90
CA GLY A 12 -11.29 -17.61 -17.26
C GLY A 12 -11.23 -16.59 -16.12
N PHE A 13 -12.01 -16.79 -15.04
CA PHE A 13 -11.87 -15.93 -13.84
C PHE A 13 -10.55 -16.17 -13.11
N ASP A 14 -9.92 -17.33 -13.26
CA ASP A 14 -8.58 -17.57 -12.75
C ASP A 14 -7.56 -16.68 -13.47
N GLY A 15 -7.75 -16.46 -14.79
CA GLY A 15 -6.94 -15.52 -15.57
C GLY A 15 -7.11 -14.07 -15.13
N ILE A 16 -8.36 -13.62 -14.91
CA ILE A 16 -8.59 -12.24 -14.41
C ILE A 16 -7.99 -12.06 -13.01
N ARG A 17 -8.13 -13.04 -12.11
CA ARG A 17 -7.50 -13.02 -10.79
C ARG A 17 -5.98 -12.99 -10.86
N THR A 18 -5.40 -13.68 -11.84
CA THR A 18 -3.97 -13.66 -12.10
C THR A 18 -3.49 -12.26 -12.46
N LEU A 19 -4.17 -11.57 -13.39
CA LEU A 19 -3.83 -10.19 -13.74
C LEU A 19 -3.94 -9.28 -12.52
N ALA A 20 -5.01 -9.44 -11.74
CA ALA A 20 -5.25 -8.63 -10.54
C ALA A 20 -4.15 -8.83 -9.47
N VAL A 21 -3.78 -10.08 -9.16
CA VAL A 21 -2.77 -10.33 -8.11
C VAL A 21 -1.37 -9.94 -8.56
N ILE A 22 -1.02 -10.12 -9.84
CA ILE A 22 0.25 -9.65 -10.40
C ILE A 22 0.32 -8.12 -10.29
N ALA A 23 -0.73 -7.40 -10.68
CA ALA A 23 -0.77 -5.95 -10.58
C ALA A 23 -0.56 -5.47 -9.13
N VAL A 24 -1.20 -6.12 -8.15
CA VAL A 24 -1.04 -5.79 -6.72
C VAL A 24 0.39 -6.05 -6.24
N ILE A 25 1.02 -7.18 -6.62
CA ILE A 25 2.41 -7.48 -6.25
C ILE A 25 3.35 -6.43 -6.83
N PHE A 26 3.21 -6.10 -8.11
CA PHE A 26 4.06 -5.10 -8.76
C PHE A 26 3.87 -3.70 -8.18
N TYR A 27 2.65 -3.35 -7.77
CA TYR A 27 2.40 -2.09 -7.07
C TYR A 27 3.15 -2.00 -5.73
N HIS A 28 3.24 -3.09 -4.99
CA HIS A 28 3.97 -3.09 -3.72
C HIS A 28 5.49 -3.13 -3.93
N LEU A 29 5.99 -3.95 -4.87
CA LEU A 29 7.42 -4.08 -5.14
C LEU A 29 7.99 -2.93 -5.98
N PHE A 30 7.27 -2.52 -7.01
CA PHE A 30 7.74 -1.53 -8.00
C PHE A 30 6.67 -0.47 -8.26
N PRO A 31 6.30 0.35 -7.26
CA PRO A 31 5.19 1.31 -7.37
C PRO A 31 5.40 2.35 -8.49
N TYR A 32 6.64 2.67 -8.82
CA TYR A 32 6.99 3.55 -9.93
C TYR A 32 6.76 2.91 -11.32
N ALA A 33 6.91 1.58 -11.44
CA ALA A 33 6.70 0.87 -12.70
C ALA A 33 5.22 0.58 -12.96
N MET A 34 4.42 0.30 -11.90
CA MET A 34 3.01 -0.06 -12.01
C MET A 34 2.15 0.70 -10.98
N GLN A 35 2.07 2.03 -11.18
CA GLN A 35 1.43 2.97 -10.25
C GLN A 35 -0.05 2.67 -9.95
N GLY A 36 -0.76 2.10 -10.91
CA GLY A 36 -2.17 1.75 -10.79
C GLY A 36 -2.44 0.30 -10.40
N GLY A 37 -1.41 -0.48 -10.00
CA GLY A 37 -1.60 -1.89 -9.62
C GLY A 37 -2.52 -2.08 -8.41
N LEU A 38 -2.69 -1.05 -7.57
CA LEU A 38 -3.69 -1.02 -6.49
C LEU A 38 -5.12 -1.26 -6.99
N MET A 39 -5.40 -1.00 -8.28
CA MET A 39 -6.71 -1.27 -8.90
C MET A 39 -7.02 -2.78 -8.99
N GLY A 40 -6.03 -3.66 -8.89
CA GLY A 40 -6.24 -5.10 -8.84
C GLY A 40 -7.22 -5.54 -7.74
N VAL A 41 -7.25 -4.81 -6.61
CA VAL A 41 -8.21 -5.07 -5.52
C VAL A 41 -9.65 -4.83 -5.99
N SER A 42 -9.91 -3.78 -6.77
CA SER A 42 -11.25 -3.52 -7.33
C SER A 42 -11.73 -4.64 -8.25
N ILE A 43 -10.83 -5.28 -9.00
CA ILE A 43 -11.17 -6.46 -9.81
C ILE A 43 -11.61 -7.63 -8.92
N PHE A 44 -10.89 -7.91 -7.82
CA PHE A 44 -11.31 -8.94 -6.85
C PHE A 44 -12.69 -8.64 -6.28
N PHE A 45 -12.97 -7.40 -5.94
CA PHE A 45 -14.27 -6.96 -5.43
C PHE A 45 -15.40 -7.19 -6.47
N VAL A 46 -15.18 -6.81 -7.72
CA VAL A 46 -16.16 -7.05 -8.80
C VAL A 46 -16.43 -8.54 -9.01
N ILE A 47 -15.36 -9.37 -9.06
CA ILE A 47 -15.50 -10.82 -9.21
C ILE A 47 -16.24 -11.42 -8.01
N SER A 48 -15.92 -11.00 -6.78
CA SER A 48 -16.58 -11.46 -5.55
C SER A 48 -18.06 -11.08 -5.55
N GLY A 49 -18.38 -9.84 -5.89
CA GLY A 49 -19.76 -9.37 -6.02
C GLY A 49 -20.56 -10.19 -7.02
N TYR A 50 -19.99 -10.42 -8.22
CA TYR A 50 -20.63 -11.21 -9.26
C TYR A 50 -20.86 -12.66 -8.84
N LEU A 51 -19.80 -13.37 -8.45
CA LEU A 51 -19.88 -14.81 -8.17
C LEU A 51 -20.79 -15.14 -6.99
N ILE A 52 -20.69 -14.35 -5.92
CA ILE A 52 -21.50 -14.62 -4.73
C ILE A 52 -22.98 -14.36 -5.01
N THR A 53 -23.27 -13.25 -5.67
CA THR A 53 -24.66 -12.89 -6.01
C THR A 53 -25.25 -13.88 -7.00
N ASP A 54 -24.51 -14.27 -8.05
CA ASP A 54 -24.95 -15.24 -9.04
C ASP A 54 -25.28 -16.61 -8.39
N LEU A 55 -24.41 -17.11 -7.50
CA LEU A 55 -24.65 -18.36 -6.78
C LEU A 55 -25.86 -18.29 -5.84
N LEU A 56 -26.04 -17.21 -5.10
CA LEU A 56 -27.19 -17.05 -4.19
C LEU A 56 -28.50 -16.89 -4.97
N LEU A 57 -28.49 -16.17 -6.09
CA LEU A 57 -29.67 -16.03 -6.96
C LEU A 57 -30.05 -17.36 -7.62
N GLN A 58 -29.07 -18.16 -8.08
CA GLN A 58 -29.31 -19.51 -8.58
C GLN A 58 -29.92 -20.42 -7.51
N GLU A 59 -29.41 -20.35 -6.27
CA GLU A 59 -29.94 -21.13 -5.15
C GLU A 59 -31.39 -20.73 -4.81
N TRP A 60 -31.67 -19.42 -4.81
CA TRP A 60 -33.03 -18.90 -4.62
C TRP A 60 -33.99 -19.29 -5.75
N GLU A 61 -33.56 -19.19 -7.01
CA GLU A 61 -34.39 -19.58 -8.17
C GLU A 61 -34.73 -21.07 -8.15
N GLN A 62 -33.75 -21.92 -7.76
CA GLN A 62 -33.92 -23.38 -7.71
C GLN A 62 -34.75 -23.85 -6.50
N ASN A 63 -34.49 -23.30 -5.32
CA ASN A 63 -34.98 -23.86 -4.05
C ASN A 63 -35.99 -22.95 -3.34
N ARG A 64 -36.19 -21.71 -3.82
CA ARG A 64 -36.97 -20.64 -3.16
C ARG A 64 -36.50 -20.34 -1.72
N LYS A 65 -35.28 -20.76 -1.40
CA LYS A 65 -34.64 -20.63 -0.08
C LYS A 65 -33.13 -20.64 -0.26
N ILE A 66 -32.43 -19.87 0.55
CA ILE A 66 -30.96 -19.88 0.63
C ILE A 66 -30.56 -20.57 1.95
N ASP A 67 -29.62 -21.50 1.87
CA ASP A 67 -29.01 -22.15 3.04
C ASP A 67 -27.85 -21.28 3.55
N VAL A 68 -28.21 -20.30 4.36
CA VAL A 68 -27.27 -19.33 4.93
C VAL A 68 -26.18 -20.02 5.75
N LYS A 69 -26.53 -21.06 6.54
CA LYS A 69 -25.57 -21.82 7.34
C LYS A 69 -24.56 -22.54 6.46
N ALA A 70 -25.03 -23.25 5.44
CA ALA A 70 -24.14 -23.93 4.49
C ALA A 70 -23.29 -22.91 3.70
N PHE A 71 -23.83 -21.74 3.37
CA PHE A 71 -23.07 -20.67 2.73
C PHE A 71 -21.89 -20.23 3.61
N TYR A 72 -22.13 -19.89 4.88
CA TYR A 72 -21.06 -19.49 5.80
C TYR A 72 -20.01 -20.58 5.99
N ILE A 73 -20.42 -21.81 6.20
CA ILE A 73 -19.49 -22.95 6.35
C ILE A 73 -18.59 -23.08 5.11
N ARG A 74 -19.14 -22.97 3.90
CA ARG A 74 -18.34 -23.03 2.66
C ARG A 74 -17.33 -21.87 2.58
N ARG A 75 -17.70 -20.66 2.98
CA ARG A 75 -16.81 -19.48 2.96
C ARG A 75 -15.72 -19.59 4.03
N MET A 76 -16.09 -19.95 5.25
CA MET A 76 -15.13 -20.17 6.32
C MET A 76 -14.10 -21.25 5.96
N LYS A 77 -14.54 -22.39 5.46
CA LYS A 77 -13.63 -23.47 5.01
C LYS A 77 -12.68 -23.04 3.88
N ARG A 78 -13.06 -22.03 3.10
CA ARG A 78 -12.22 -21.52 1.99
C ARG A 78 -11.21 -20.47 2.45
N LEU A 79 -11.59 -19.56 3.34
CA LEU A 79 -10.81 -18.36 3.65
C LEU A 79 -10.02 -18.48 4.95
N TYR A 80 -10.66 -18.97 6.02
CA TYR A 80 -10.06 -18.95 7.37
C TYR A 80 -8.83 -19.84 7.52
N PRO A 81 -8.70 -21.03 6.90
CA PRO A 81 -7.48 -21.83 7.04
C PRO A 81 -6.22 -21.06 6.62
N GLY A 82 -6.23 -20.44 5.43
CA GLY A 82 -5.12 -19.64 4.94
C GLY A 82 -4.89 -18.40 5.79
N LEU A 83 -5.97 -17.64 6.11
CA LEU A 83 -5.88 -16.43 6.92
C LEU A 83 -5.28 -16.70 8.32
N ILE A 84 -5.79 -17.70 9.04
CA ILE A 84 -5.30 -18.04 10.40
C ILE A 84 -3.84 -18.50 10.33
N THR A 85 -3.48 -19.34 9.37
CA THR A 85 -2.11 -19.80 9.21
C THR A 85 -1.16 -18.63 8.94
N MET A 86 -1.55 -17.72 8.06
CA MET A 86 -0.75 -16.53 7.78
C MET A 86 -0.64 -15.64 9.01
N LEU A 87 -1.74 -15.34 9.71
CA LEU A 87 -1.71 -14.52 10.93
C LEU A 87 -0.83 -15.13 12.00
N VAL A 88 -1.03 -16.42 12.32
CA VAL A 88 -0.27 -17.14 13.36
C VAL A 88 1.20 -17.26 12.98
N GLY A 89 1.50 -17.64 11.74
CA GLY A 89 2.88 -17.75 11.25
C GLY A 89 3.62 -16.41 11.27
N THR A 90 2.94 -15.33 10.85
CA THR A 90 3.49 -13.96 10.87
C THR A 90 3.73 -13.49 12.31
N ILE A 91 2.79 -13.70 13.22
CA ILE A 91 2.95 -13.34 14.64
C ILE A 91 4.08 -14.13 15.28
N ALA A 92 4.20 -15.43 14.99
CA ALA A 92 5.31 -16.24 15.50
C ALA A 92 6.67 -15.71 15.01
N TYR A 93 6.77 -15.36 13.72
CA TYR A 93 7.99 -14.74 13.18
C TYR A 93 8.33 -13.42 13.88
N ILE A 94 7.37 -12.53 14.03
CA ILE A 94 7.53 -11.24 14.74
C ILE A 94 8.00 -11.47 16.17
N THR A 95 7.39 -12.44 16.86
CA THR A 95 7.73 -12.77 18.26
C THR A 95 9.20 -13.19 18.42
N LEU A 96 9.73 -13.92 17.45
CA LEU A 96 11.11 -14.40 17.48
C LEU A 96 12.13 -13.36 17.01
N PHE A 97 11.79 -12.59 15.95
CA PHE A 97 12.79 -11.84 15.20
C PHE A 97 12.57 -10.33 15.12
N GLN A 98 11.34 -9.82 15.40
CA GLN A 98 10.98 -8.40 15.23
C GLN A 98 9.98 -7.93 16.29
N LYS A 99 10.35 -8.02 17.56
CA LYS A 99 9.46 -7.73 18.70
C LYS A 99 8.85 -6.32 18.69
N GLU A 100 9.49 -5.38 18.01
CA GLU A 100 8.99 -4.01 17.80
C GLU A 100 7.65 -3.96 17.04
N LEU A 101 7.36 -4.98 16.22
CA LEU A 101 6.10 -5.10 15.48
C LEU A 101 4.95 -5.73 16.30
N LEU A 102 5.21 -6.15 17.56
CA LEU A 102 4.18 -6.71 18.44
C LEU A 102 3.21 -5.65 19.01
N ALA A 103 3.51 -4.35 18.84
CA ALA A 103 2.63 -3.31 19.33
C ALA A 103 1.22 -3.43 18.73
N HIS A 104 0.21 -3.46 19.60
CA HIS A 104 -1.22 -3.62 19.22
C HIS A 104 -1.58 -4.94 18.49
N ILE A 105 -0.71 -5.95 18.51
CA ILE A 105 -0.88 -7.20 17.73
C ILE A 105 -2.18 -7.95 18.09
N ARG A 106 -2.66 -7.87 19.33
CA ARG A 106 -3.95 -8.46 19.75
C ARG A 106 -5.11 -7.87 18.96
N MET A 107 -5.15 -6.53 18.84
CA MET A 107 -6.20 -5.84 18.08
C MET A 107 -6.12 -6.17 16.60
N VAL A 108 -4.90 -6.21 16.03
CA VAL A 108 -4.67 -6.64 14.65
C VAL A 108 -5.20 -8.06 14.43
N PHE A 109 -4.87 -8.99 15.31
CA PHE A 109 -5.34 -10.38 15.21
C PHE A 109 -6.87 -10.49 15.31
N LEU A 110 -7.48 -9.90 16.34
CA LEU A 110 -8.92 -9.97 16.57
C LEU A 110 -9.73 -9.30 15.47
N THR A 111 -9.31 -8.11 15.03
CA THR A 111 -10.04 -7.35 14.02
C THR A 111 -9.95 -7.99 12.63
N ASN A 112 -8.86 -8.71 12.32
CA ASN A 112 -8.77 -9.52 11.10
C ASN A 112 -9.69 -10.74 11.17
N LEU A 113 -9.76 -11.46 12.29
CA LEU A 113 -10.67 -12.59 12.45
C LEU A 113 -12.14 -12.18 12.37
N THR A 114 -12.49 -11.00 12.85
CA THR A 114 -13.86 -10.47 12.83
C THR A 114 -14.17 -9.63 11.60
N SER A 115 -13.23 -9.51 10.65
CA SER A 115 -13.37 -8.75 9.40
C SER A 115 -13.69 -7.25 9.60
N ILE A 116 -13.14 -6.63 10.65
CA ILE A 116 -13.27 -5.19 10.92
C ILE A 116 -11.92 -4.46 10.95
N TYR A 117 -10.87 -5.09 10.45
CA TYR A 117 -9.50 -4.53 10.50
C TYR A 117 -9.36 -3.22 9.71
N ASN A 118 -10.07 -3.04 8.61
CA ASN A 118 -10.08 -1.79 7.86
C ASN A 118 -10.58 -0.59 8.71
N TRP A 119 -11.60 -0.78 9.54
CA TRP A 119 -12.10 0.24 10.46
C TRP A 119 -11.13 0.51 11.60
N TYR A 120 -10.44 -0.53 12.08
CA TYR A 120 -9.37 -0.38 13.06
C TYR A 120 -8.22 0.47 12.49
N GLN A 121 -7.80 0.25 11.23
CA GLN A 121 -6.76 1.04 10.57
C GLN A 121 -7.18 2.52 10.42
N ILE A 122 -8.44 2.79 10.03
CA ILE A 122 -8.99 4.15 9.97
C ILE A 122 -8.96 4.82 11.35
N HIS A 123 -9.45 4.12 12.39
CA HIS A 123 -9.51 4.65 13.74
C HIS A 123 -8.11 4.98 14.30
N THR A 124 -7.12 4.17 13.99
CA THR A 124 -5.73 4.36 14.46
C THR A 124 -4.91 5.28 13.57
N GLY A 125 -5.50 5.83 12.49
CA GLY A 125 -4.82 6.74 11.57
C GLY A 125 -3.68 6.07 10.77
N GLN A 126 -3.74 4.75 10.56
CA GLN A 126 -2.72 4.06 9.76
C GLN A 126 -2.86 4.44 8.29
N SER A 127 -1.76 4.90 7.69
CA SER A 127 -1.71 5.19 6.26
C SER A 127 -1.34 3.94 5.45
N TYR A 128 -2.02 3.75 4.33
CA TYR A 128 -1.64 2.75 3.32
C TYR A 128 -0.54 3.28 2.39
N PHE A 129 -0.51 4.61 2.22
CA PHE A 129 0.38 5.30 1.29
C PHE A 129 1.67 5.79 1.94
N ASP A 130 1.75 5.78 3.27
CA ASP A 130 2.99 6.07 3.99
C ASP A 130 3.97 4.90 3.88
N LYS A 131 4.99 5.08 3.04
CA LYS A 131 6.02 4.08 2.78
C LYS A 131 7.17 4.10 3.79
N PHE A 132 7.18 5.09 4.69
CA PHE A 132 8.27 5.31 5.66
C PHE A 132 7.97 4.84 7.07
N ALA A 133 6.70 4.81 7.48
CA ALA A 133 6.33 4.21 8.75
C ALA A 133 6.77 2.74 8.78
N ILE A 134 7.15 2.24 9.95
CA ILE A 134 7.34 0.81 10.17
C ILE A 134 6.03 0.12 9.77
N GLN A 135 6.03 -0.45 8.58
CA GLN A 135 4.82 -1.01 7.99
C GLN A 135 4.43 -2.28 8.72
N SER A 136 3.19 -2.32 9.18
CA SER A 136 2.62 -3.55 9.71
C SER A 136 2.54 -4.61 8.59
N PRO A 137 3.05 -5.83 8.76
CA PRO A 137 2.95 -6.88 7.76
C PRO A 137 1.50 -7.30 7.44
N PHE A 138 0.53 -6.72 8.12
CA PHE A 138 -0.90 -6.97 7.96
C PHE A 138 -1.64 -5.87 7.20
N THR A 139 -0.96 -4.76 6.84
CA THR A 139 -1.60 -3.56 6.27
C THR A 139 -2.54 -3.86 5.10
N HIS A 140 -2.20 -4.78 4.21
CA HIS A 140 -2.99 -5.15 3.03
C HIS A 140 -4.33 -5.87 3.34
N LEU A 141 -4.54 -6.37 4.58
CA LEU A 141 -5.72 -7.15 4.94
C LEU A 141 -7.02 -6.34 5.07
N TRP A 142 -6.95 -5.01 4.93
CA TRP A 142 -8.14 -4.15 4.90
C TRP A 142 -9.17 -4.61 3.87
N SER A 143 -8.72 -5.06 2.72
CA SER A 143 -9.61 -5.49 1.63
C SER A 143 -10.36 -6.79 1.96
N LEU A 144 -9.69 -7.73 2.65
CA LEU A 144 -10.34 -8.95 3.14
C LEU A 144 -11.39 -8.64 4.20
N SER A 145 -11.20 -7.59 4.99
CA SER A 145 -12.22 -7.12 5.94
C SER A 145 -13.48 -6.64 5.23
N ILE A 146 -13.34 -5.86 4.15
CA ILE A 146 -14.48 -5.42 3.33
C ILE A 146 -15.20 -6.63 2.70
N GLU A 147 -14.44 -7.58 2.13
CA GLU A 147 -15.03 -8.82 1.60
C GLU A 147 -15.72 -9.65 2.68
N GLY A 148 -15.14 -9.77 3.86
CA GLY A 148 -15.71 -10.49 4.99
C GLY A 148 -17.03 -9.87 5.45
N GLN A 149 -17.11 -8.54 5.56
CA GLN A 149 -18.34 -7.80 5.85
C GLN A 149 -19.40 -8.05 4.76
N PHE A 150 -19.01 -8.00 3.50
CA PHE A 150 -19.91 -8.33 2.41
C PHE A 150 -20.45 -9.76 2.53
N TYR A 151 -19.60 -10.76 2.77
CA TYR A 151 -20.04 -12.16 2.91
C TYR A 151 -20.96 -12.35 4.11
N LEU A 152 -20.76 -11.60 5.19
CA LEU A 152 -21.60 -11.68 6.39
C LEU A 152 -23.03 -11.19 6.12
N PHE A 153 -23.19 -10.05 5.47
CA PHE A 153 -24.52 -9.44 5.30
C PHE A 153 -25.22 -9.86 4.00
N TRP A 154 -24.47 -10.24 2.97
CA TRP A 154 -24.99 -10.40 1.62
C TRP A 154 -26.06 -11.48 1.45
N PRO A 155 -25.95 -12.70 2.04
CA PRO A 155 -27.01 -13.72 1.92
C PRO A 155 -28.35 -13.24 2.46
N LEU A 156 -28.33 -12.48 3.57
CA LEU A 156 -29.53 -11.92 4.18
C LEU A 156 -30.14 -10.85 3.30
N LEU A 157 -29.31 -9.95 2.76
CA LEU A 157 -29.77 -8.90 1.83
C LEU A 157 -30.37 -9.49 0.55
N ILE A 158 -29.78 -10.53 -0.02
CA ILE A 158 -30.32 -11.22 -1.20
C ILE A 158 -31.67 -11.86 -0.88
N ILE A 159 -31.84 -12.49 0.30
CA ILE A 159 -33.15 -13.04 0.73
C ILE A 159 -34.19 -11.93 0.79
N LEU A 160 -33.87 -10.81 1.46
CA LEU A 160 -34.79 -9.65 1.58
C LEU A 160 -35.14 -9.08 0.19
N MET A 161 -34.13 -8.87 -0.65
CA MET A 161 -34.34 -8.38 -2.01
C MET A 161 -35.18 -9.33 -2.84
N CYS A 162 -34.98 -10.64 -2.75
CA CYS A 162 -35.75 -11.62 -3.50
C CYS A 162 -37.19 -11.73 -2.99
N LYS A 163 -37.40 -11.51 -1.69
CA LYS A 163 -38.74 -11.59 -1.06
C LYS A 163 -39.58 -10.32 -1.32
N TYR A 164 -38.97 -9.14 -1.18
CA TYR A 164 -39.71 -7.88 -1.20
C TYR A 164 -39.57 -7.10 -2.53
N LEU A 165 -38.57 -7.40 -3.33
CA LEU A 165 -38.34 -6.76 -4.64
C LEU A 165 -38.41 -7.82 -5.76
N PRO A 166 -39.61 -8.23 -6.21
CA PRO A 166 -39.75 -9.33 -7.18
C PRO A 166 -39.16 -8.99 -8.56
N LYS A 167 -39.21 -7.71 -8.98
CA LYS A 167 -38.71 -7.28 -10.30
C LYS A 167 -37.19 -7.19 -10.32
N LYS A 168 -36.55 -7.85 -11.28
CA LYS A 168 -35.08 -7.84 -11.48
C LYS A 168 -34.54 -6.43 -11.72
N SER A 169 -35.27 -5.62 -12.50
CA SER A 169 -34.91 -4.23 -12.78
C SER A 169 -34.81 -3.38 -11.50
N VAL A 170 -35.75 -3.55 -10.57
CA VAL A 170 -35.73 -2.81 -9.29
C VAL A 170 -34.50 -3.17 -8.48
N ARG A 171 -34.18 -4.48 -8.39
CA ARG A 171 -32.96 -4.95 -7.69
C ARG A 171 -31.70 -4.40 -8.36
N PHE A 172 -31.63 -4.41 -9.69
CA PHE A 172 -30.51 -3.88 -10.44
C PHE A 172 -30.31 -2.39 -10.17
N PHE A 173 -31.36 -1.57 -10.34
CA PHE A 173 -31.27 -0.11 -10.12
C PHE A 173 -31.00 0.23 -8.65
N LEU A 174 -31.51 -0.55 -7.69
CA LEU A 174 -31.16 -0.40 -6.28
C LEU A 174 -29.64 -0.58 -6.05
N LEU A 175 -29.05 -1.66 -6.60
CA LEU A 175 -27.62 -1.91 -6.42
C LEU A 175 -26.75 -0.87 -7.13
N ILE A 176 -27.15 -0.43 -8.33
CA ILE A 176 -26.45 0.66 -9.03
C ILE A 176 -26.58 1.96 -8.25
N GLY A 177 -27.77 2.30 -7.73
CA GLY A 177 -27.97 3.49 -6.89
C GLY A 177 -27.10 3.48 -5.64
N LEU A 178 -27.06 2.35 -4.92
CA LEU A 178 -26.18 2.18 -3.75
C LEU A 178 -24.70 2.26 -4.14
N SER A 179 -24.31 1.73 -5.31
CA SER A 179 -22.93 1.84 -5.79
C SER A 179 -22.54 3.29 -6.11
N LEU A 180 -23.46 4.06 -6.71
CA LEU A 180 -23.25 5.48 -6.97
C LEU A 180 -23.14 6.29 -5.68
N LEU A 181 -23.97 6.00 -4.66
CA LEU A 181 -23.88 6.64 -3.35
C LEU A 181 -22.51 6.38 -2.70
N SER A 182 -22.02 5.13 -2.72
CA SER A 182 -20.69 4.79 -2.21
C SER A 182 -19.57 5.52 -2.96
N ALA A 183 -19.67 5.65 -4.28
CA ALA A 183 -18.70 6.39 -5.10
C ALA A 183 -18.77 7.89 -4.84
N LEU A 184 -19.95 8.44 -4.66
CA LEU A 184 -20.16 9.85 -4.31
C LEU A 184 -19.59 10.15 -2.91
N GLU A 185 -19.80 9.26 -1.96
CA GLU A 185 -19.21 9.38 -0.61
C GLU A 185 -17.68 9.41 -0.67
N MET A 186 -17.06 8.53 -1.48
CA MET A 186 -15.62 8.58 -1.74
C MET A 186 -15.18 9.95 -2.23
N MET A 187 -15.91 10.51 -3.20
CA MET A 187 -15.62 11.81 -3.82
C MET A 187 -15.72 12.96 -2.80
N LEU A 188 -16.75 12.94 -1.95
CA LEU A 188 -17.01 13.98 -0.97
C LEU A 188 -16.03 13.95 0.22
N LEU A 189 -15.63 12.74 0.65
CA LEU A 189 -14.72 12.57 1.78
C LEU A 189 -13.25 12.75 1.37
N PHE A 190 -12.92 12.59 0.09
CA PHE A 190 -11.55 12.78 -0.38
C PHE A 190 -11.18 14.26 -0.43
N LYS A 191 -10.10 14.61 0.25
CA LYS A 191 -9.53 15.97 0.24
C LYS A 191 -8.24 15.98 -0.57
N VAL A 192 -8.19 16.79 -1.61
CA VAL A 192 -6.98 16.95 -2.44
C VAL A 192 -5.80 17.40 -1.57
N GLY A 193 -4.72 16.61 -1.60
CA GLY A 193 -3.51 16.88 -0.82
C GLY A 193 -3.51 16.33 0.59
N SER A 194 -4.54 15.57 1.00
CA SER A 194 -4.51 14.75 2.21
C SER A 194 -4.25 13.29 1.88
N ASP A 195 -3.84 12.51 2.89
CA ASP A 195 -3.71 11.06 2.78
C ASP A 195 -5.05 10.42 2.40
N PRO A 196 -5.13 9.67 1.28
CA PRO A 196 -6.36 9.05 0.83
C PRO A 196 -6.75 7.78 1.60
N SER A 197 -6.01 7.36 2.62
CA SER A 197 -6.21 6.07 3.30
C SER A 197 -7.62 5.91 3.88
N ARG A 198 -8.25 6.99 4.39
CA ARG A 198 -9.65 6.92 4.87
C ARG A 198 -10.62 6.43 3.80
N VAL A 199 -10.54 7.01 2.62
CA VAL A 199 -11.45 6.64 1.51
C VAL A 199 -11.03 5.36 0.82
N TYR A 200 -9.77 4.96 0.97
CA TYR A 200 -9.24 3.72 0.42
C TYR A 200 -9.58 2.49 1.29
N TYR A 201 -9.59 2.63 2.61
CA TYR A 201 -9.93 1.58 3.58
C TYR A 201 -11.42 1.45 3.87
N GLY A 202 -12.20 2.51 3.67
CA GLY A 202 -13.60 2.56 4.06
C GLY A 202 -14.48 1.57 3.30
N THR A 203 -15.27 0.76 4.02
CA THR A 203 -16.27 -0.11 3.39
C THR A 203 -17.31 0.71 2.66
N ASP A 204 -17.76 1.81 3.28
CA ASP A 204 -18.68 2.79 2.74
C ASP A 204 -18.24 3.33 1.37
N THR A 205 -16.97 3.71 1.26
CA THR A 205 -16.39 4.32 0.06
C THR A 205 -15.86 3.32 -0.96
N ARG A 206 -15.81 2.01 -0.66
CA ARG A 206 -15.22 0.98 -1.52
C ARG A 206 -16.19 -0.10 -1.98
N VAL A 207 -17.33 -0.24 -1.30
CA VAL A 207 -18.31 -1.30 -1.60
C VAL A 207 -18.91 -1.19 -3.00
N PHE A 208 -18.80 -0.02 -3.65
CA PHE A 208 -19.31 0.17 -5.02
C PHE A 208 -18.77 -0.88 -6.01
N SER A 209 -17.49 -1.27 -5.92
CA SER A 209 -16.91 -2.29 -6.82
C SER A 209 -17.60 -3.65 -6.66
N ILE A 210 -17.92 -4.04 -5.41
CA ILE A 210 -18.66 -5.26 -5.11
C ILE A 210 -20.11 -5.16 -5.62
N LEU A 211 -20.75 -4.02 -5.38
CA LEU A 211 -22.15 -3.77 -5.79
C LEU A 211 -22.31 -3.76 -7.32
N ILE A 212 -21.35 -3.21 -8.08
CA ILE A 212 -21.33 -3.29 -9.55
C ILE A 212 -21.26 -4.76 -10.00
N GLY A 213 -20.38 -5.57 -9.39
CA GLY A 213 -20.32 -7.00 -9.68
C GLY A 213 -21.61 -7.74 -9.33
N ALA A 214 -22.25 -7.39 -8.21
CA ALA A 214 -23.53 -7.94 -7.79
C ALA A 214 -24.69 -7.53 -8.73
N ALA A 215 -24.71 -6.28 -9.18
CA ALA A 215 -25.68 -5.79 -10.15
C ALA A 215 -25.53 -6.52 -11.50
N LEU A 216 -24.28 -6.75 -11.94
CA LEU A 216 -23.99 -7.55 -13.13
C LEU A 216 -24.60 -8.95 -13.03
N ALA A 217 -24.52 -9.63 -11.90
CA ALA A 217 -25.09 -10.96 -11.73
C ALA A 217 -26.62 -11.01 -11.90
N ILE A 218 -27.34 -9.90 -11.66
CA ILE A 218 -28.79 -9.84 -11.86
C ILE A 218 -29.16 -9.80 -13.33
N VAL A 219 -28.40 -9.04 -14.16
CA VAL A 219 -28.68 -8.85 -15.59
C VAL A 219 -27.94 -9.86 -16.46
N TRP A 220 -26.84 -10.43 -15.96
CA TRP A 220 -25.96 -11.35 -16.69
C TRP A 220 -25.72 -12.66 -15.90
N PRO A 221 -26.79 -13.40 -15.49
CA PRO A 221 -26.65 -14.61 -14.67
C PRO A 221 -25.96 -15.73 -15.46
N SER A 222 -24.87 -16.30 -14.90
CA SER A 222 -24.02 -17.27 -15.61
C SER A 222 -24.76 -18.53 -16.08
N SER A 223 -25.81 -18.94 -15.36
CA SER A 223 -26.63 -20.12 -15.65
C SER A 223 -27.61 -19.94 -16.83
N LYS A 224 -27.85 -18.70 -17.29
CA LYS A 224 -28.83 -18.36 -18.34
C LYS A 224 -28.16 -17.93 -19.65
N LEU A 225 -26.84 -17.85 -19.68
CA LEU A 225 -26.08 -17.47 -20.87
C LEU A 225 -25.99 -18.65 -21.86
N SER A 226 -26.33 -18.39 -23.14
CA SER A 226 -26.30 -19.40 -24.19
C SER A 226 -24.87 -19.72 -24.61
N GLN A 227 -24.59 -21.02 -24.83
CA GLN A 227 -23.31 -21.45 -25.41
C GLN A 227 -23.25 -21.17 -26.93
N LYS A 228 -24.39 -21.21 -27.60
CA LYS A 228 -24.48 -20.94 -29.03
C LYS A 228 -24.80 -19.47 -29.25
N LEU A 229 -23.93 -18.76 -29.90
CA LEU A 229 -24.09 -17.36 -30.30
C LEU A 229 -23.96 -17.24 -31.82
N PRO A 230 -24.70 -16.31 -32.44
CA PRO A 230 -24.39 -15.81 -33.78
C PRO A 230 -22.93 -15.29 -33.82
N ASP A 231 -22.28 -15.45 -34.96
CA ASP A 231 -20.86 -15.07 -35.12
C ASP A 231 -20.64 -13.56 -34.85
N GLU A 232 -21.59 -12.74 -35.26
CA GLU A 232 -21.57 -11.29 -35.01
C GLU A 232 -21.59 -10.99 -33.51
N SER A 233 -22.52 -11.59 -32.75
CA SER A 233 -22.60 -11.41 -31.29
C SER A 233 -21.35 -11.90 -30.57
N ARG A 234 -20.78 -13.03 -31.04
CA ARG A 234 -19.51 -13.55 -30.52
C ARG A 234 -18.37 -12.58 -30.79
N ARG A 235 -18.31 -12.01 -32.01
CA ARG A 235 -17.31 -11.00 -32.38
C ARG A 235 -17.40 -9.75 -31.52
N ILE A 236 -18.61 -9.23 -31.30
CA ILE A 236 -18.84 -8.07 -30.43
C ILE A 236 -18.34 -8.35 -29.01
N LEU A 237 -18.72 -9.49 -28.41
CA LEU A 237 -18.28 -9.85 -27.06
C LEU A 237 -16.77 -9.98 -26.97
N ASN A 238 -16.13 -10.57 -27.97
CA ASN A 238 -14.68 -10.74 -28.00
C ASN A 238 -13.95 -9.39 -28.12
N ILE A 239 -14.40 -8.51 -29.02
CA ILE A 239 -13.82 -7.17 -29.19
C ILE A 239 -14.00 -6.36 -27.89
N THR A 240 -15.20 -6.35 -27.32
CA THR A 240 -15.48 -5.68 -26.04
C THR A 240 -14.56 -6.20 -24.92
N GLY A 241 -14.39 -7.54 -24.85
CA GLY A 241 -13.51 -8.15 -23.85
C GLY A 241 -12.05 -7.76 -24.04
N ILE A 242 -11.54 -7.74 -25.29
CA ILE A 242 -10.17 -7.31 -25.60
C ILE A 242 -9.97 -5.84 -25.21
N VAL A 243 -10.90 -4.95 -25.62
CA VAL A 243 -10.81 -3.53 -25.30
C VAL A 243 -10.82 -3.31 -23.78
N CYS A 244 -11.72 -3.96 -23.05
CA CYS A 244 -11.75 -3.85 -21.59
C CYS A 244 -10.48 -4.43 -20.94
N ALA A 245 -9.93 -5.54 -21.43
CA ALA A 245 -8.67 -6.10 -20.95
C ALA A 245 -7.50 -5.13 -21.17
N LEU A 246 -7.42 -4.50 -22.33
CA LEU A 246 -6.40 -3.49 -22.64
C LEU A 246 -6.56 -2.25 -21.74
N LEU A 247 -7.78 -1.76 -21.53
CA LEU A 247 -8.05 -0.64 -20.63
C LEU A 247 -7.70 -0.97 -19.18
N VAL A 248 -7.97 -2.18 -18.70
CA VAL A 248 -7.56 -2.66 -17.38
C VAL A 248 -6.04 -2.66 -17.26
N ILE A 249 -5.33 -3.23 -18.25
CA ILE A 249 -3.87 -3.26 -18.25
C ILE A 249 -3.30 -1.84 -18.31
N LEU A 250 -3.82 -0.97 -19.18
CA LEU A 250 -3.39 0.43 -19.26
C LEU A 250 -3.59 1.16 -17.93
N SER A 251 -4.70 0.89 -17.24
CA SER A 251 -5.00 1.48 -15.93
C SER A 251 -3.96 1.09 -14.87
N PHE A 252 -3.41 -0.13 -14.91
CA PHE A 252 -2.34 -0.54 -14.01
C PHE A 252 -1.08 0.30 -14.12
N PHE A 253 -0.81 0.89 -15.29
CA PHE A 253 0.34 1.77 -15.51
C PHE A 253 0.03 3.25 -15.32
N LYS A 254 -1.23 3.69 -15.50
CA LYS A 254 -1.58 5.11 -15.59
C LYS A 254 -2.41 5.65 -14.43
N MET A 255 -3.11 4.81 -13.68
CA MET A 255 -3.97 5.25 -12.57
C MET A 255 -3.19 5.34 -11.26
N ASN A 256 -2.43 6.41 -11.09
CA ASN A 256 -1.68 6.68 -9.87
C ASN A 256 -2.62 6.93 -8.68
N GLY A 257 -2.45 6.15 -7.60
CA GLY A 257 -3.24 6.24 -6.37
C GLY A 257 -3.10 7.55 -5.57
N GLU A 258 -2.17 8.42 -5.91
CA GLU A 258 -2.01 9.74 -5.29
C GLU A 258 -2.78 10.85 -6.03
N LYS A 259 -3.26 10.56 -7.26
CA LYS A 259 -3.99 11.55 -8.07
C LYS A 259 -5.47 11.62 -7.70
N ALA A 260 -5.98 12.83 -7.57
CA ALA A 260 -7.37 13.11 -7.23
C ALA A 260 -8.38 12.43 -8.18
N PHE A 261 -8.07 12.34 -9.48
CA PHE A 261 -8.91 11.67 -10.48
C PHE A 261 -9.34 10.26 -10.04
N VAL A 262 -8.44 9.51 -9.39
CA VAL A 262 -8.71 8.13 -8.94
C VAL A 262 -9.91 8.09 -7.99
N TYR A 263 -9.99 9.06 -7.07
CA TYR A 263 -11.05 9.15 -6.05
C TYR A 263 -12.28 9.95 -6.52
N HIS A 264 -12.12 10.79 -7.56
CA HIS A 264 -13.23 11.54 -8.18
C HIS A 264 -13.87 10.80 -9.37
N GLY A 265 -14.07 9.49 -9.23
CA GLY A 265 -14.77 8.65 -10.21
C GLY A 265 -13.90 7.71 -11.03
N GLY A 266 -12.56 7.90 -11.08
CA GLY A 266 -11.64 7.03 -11.84
C GLY A 266 -11.72 5.57 -11.40
N MET A 267 -11.77 5.32 -10.09
CA MET A 267 -11.89 3.97 -9.53
C MET A 267 -13.27 3.34 -9.78
N TYR A 268 -14.32 4.15 -9.80
CA TYR A 268 -15.67 3.72 -10.15
C TYR A 268 -15.74 3.29 -11.62
N LEU A 269 -15.20 4.12 -12.53
CA LEU A 269 -15.12 3.81 -13.97
C LEU A 269 -14.29 2.53 -14.21
N PHE A 270 -13.15 2.38 -13.53
CA PHE A 270 -12.35 1.16 -13.59
C PHE A 270 -13.15 -0.08 -13.16
N SER A 271 -13.99 0.04 -12.14
CA SER A 271 -14.84 -1.06 -11.68
C SER A 271 -15.92 -1.43 -12.71
N ILE A 272 -16.46 -0.45 -13.45
CA ILE A 272 -17.39 -0.70 -14.56
C ILE A 272 -16.67 -1.44 -15.70
N ILE A 273 -15.48 -0.97 -16.11
CA ILE A 273 -14.67 -1.63 -17.15
C ILE A 273 -14.35 -3.07 -16.75
N SER A 274 -13.99 -3.28 -15.48
CA SER A 274 -13.73 -4.61 -14.91
C SER A 274 -14.97 -5.49 -14.92
N ALA A 275 -16.15 -4.95 -14.63
CA ALA A 275 -17.40 -5.69 -14.68
C ALA A 275 -17.78 -6.11 -16.12
N ILE A 276 -17.53 -5.24 -17.10
CA ILE A 276 -17.73 -5.60 -18.52
C ILE A 276 -16.75 -6.71 -18.93
N LEU A 277 -15.49 -6.66 -18.52
CA LEU A 277 -14.53 -7.74 -18.74
C LEU A 277 -15.02 -9.06 -18.09
N VAL A 278 -15.48 -8.99 -16.83
CA VAL A 278 -16.06 -10.15 -16.13
C VAL A 278 -17.27 -10.70 -16.90
N ALA A 279 -18.14 -9.84 -17.44
CA ALA A 279 -19.30 -10.26 -18.23
C ALA A 279 -18.91 -11.03 -19.51
N THR A 280 -17.91 -10.52 -20.25
CA THR A 280 -17.44 -11.18 -21.49
C THR A 280 -16.76 -12.51 -21.21
N VAL A 281 -15.96 -12.61 -20.14
CA VAL A 281 -15.32 -13.85 -19.69
C VAL A 281 -16.33 -14.84 -19.10
N ALA A 282 -17.38 -14.36 -18.45
CA ALA A 282 -18.45 -15.21 -17.93
C ALA A 282 -19.29 -15.87 -19.04
N HIS A 283 -19.32 -15.28 -20.24
CA HIS A 283 -20.16 -15.76 -21.33
C HIS A 283 -19.59 -17.03 -21.99
N PRO A 284 -20.30 -18.17 -21.98
CA PRO A 284 -19.79 -19.44 -22.52
C PRO A 284 -19.63 -19.46 -24.03
N GLY A 285 -20.38 -18.63 -24.75
CA GLY A 285 -20.31 -18.51 -26.21
C GLY A 285 -19.23 -17.55 -26.72
N ALA A 286 -18.55 -16.80 -25.81
CA ALA A 286 -17.42 -15.94 -26.15
C ALA A 286 -16.09 -16.70 -26.02
N ASN A 287 -15.09 -16.31 -26.81
CA ASN A 287 -13.74 -16.90 -26.73
C ASN A 287 -12.93 -16.38 -25.54
N MET A 288 -13.40 -15.29 -24.91
CA MET A 288 -12.71 -14.65 -23.80
C MET A 288 -12.42 -15.62 -22.64
N ASN A 289 -13.38 -16.49 -22.29
CA ASN A 289 -13.14 -17.50 -21.26
C ASN A 289 -11.95 -18.41 -21.61
N THR A 290 -11.84 -18.85 -22.85
CA THR A 290 -10.76 -19.73 -23.33
C THR A 290 -9.42 -19.00 -23.32
N TRP A 291 -9.37 -17.74 -23.78
CA TRP A 291 -8.14 -16.96 -23.81
C TRP A 291 -7.59 -16.66 -22.41
N PHE A 292 -8.48 -16.50 -21.43
CA PHE A 292 -8.11 -16.36 -20.02
C PHE A 292 -7.91 -17.70 -19.29
N THR A 293 -7.97 -18.82 -20.00
CA THR A 293 -7.79 -20.17 -19.44
C THR A 293 -6.56 -20.83 -20.09
N ASN A 294 -5.44 -20.82 -19.37
CA ASN A 294 -4.23 -21.56 -19.72
C ASN A 294 -3.56 -22.09 -18.43
N PRO A 295 -2.55 -22.97 -18.51
CA PRO A 295 -1.92 -23.53 -17.31
C PRO A 295 -1.35 -22.47 -16.35
N PHE A 296 -0.74 -21.43 -16.88
CA PHE A 296 -0.16 -20.32 -16.08
C PHE A 296 -1.26 -19.56 -15.33
N PHE A 297 -2.28 -19.10 -16.04
CA PHE A 297 -3.40 -18.37 -15.43
C PHE A 297 -4.16 -19.22 -14.42
N THR A 298 -4.36 -20.50 -14.73
CA THR A 298 -5.04 -21.43 -13.84
C THR A 298 -4.23 -21.70 -12.57
N TRP A 299 -2.91 -21.83 -12.69
CA TRP A 299 -2.03 -22.11 -11.56
C TRP A 299 -1.99 -20.92 -10.59
N ILE A 300 -1.73 -19.72 -11.09
CA ILE A 300 -1.68 -18.49 -10.27
C ILE A 300 -3.10 -18.16 -9.74
N GLY A 301 -4.11 -18.19 -10.61
CA GLY A 301 -5.47 -17.80 -10.24
C GLY A 301 -6.08 -18.63 -9.12
N LYS A 302 -5.81 -19.95 -9.10
CA LYS A 302 -6.24 -20.82 -7.99
C LYS A 302 -5.54 -20.49 -6.67
N ARG A 303 -4.32 -19.94 -6.72
CA ARG A 303 -3.48 -19.58 -5.58
C ARG A 303 -3.55 -18.08 -5.24
N SER A 304 -4.29 -17.31 -6.03
CA SER A 304 -4.34 -15.84 -5.91
C SER A 304 -4.69 -15.37 -4.51
N TYR A 305 -5.50 -16.12 -3.77
CA TYR A 305 -5.81 -15.83 -2.37
C TYR A 305 -4.57 -15.99 -1.47
N GLY A 306 -3.89 -17.13 -1.53
CA GLY A 306 -2.64 -17.37 -0.79
C GLY A 306 -1.57 -16.34 -1.17
N ILE A 307 -1.36 -16.10 -2.48
CA ILE A 307 -0.42 -15.11 -2.99
C ILE A 307 -0.73 -13.72 -2.38
N TYR A 308 -2.01 -13.31 -2.37
CA TYR A 308 -2.43 -12.03 -1.82
C TYR A 308 -2.14 -11.90 -0.32
N ILE A 309 -2.44 -12.93 0.49
CA ILE A 309 -2.26 -12.83 1.95
C ILE A 309 -0.79 -12.94 2.38
N TYR A 310 0.05 -13.70 1.65
CA TYR A 310 1.45 -13.89 2.03
C TYR A 310 2.41 -12.84 1.45
N GLN A 311 2.03 -12.12 0.36
CA GLN A 311 2.94 -11.18 -0.30
C GLN A 311 3.49 -10.12 0.67
N TYR A 312 2.61 -9.46 1.40
CA TYR A 312 2.99 -8.30 2.20
C TYR A 312 3.86 -8.64 3.42
N PRO A 313 3.55 -9.69 4.23
CA PRO A 313 4.47 -10.17 5.26
C PRO A 313 5.84 -10.54 4.72
N VAL A 314 5.91 -11.23 3.58
CA VAL A 314 7.20 -11.60 2.96
C VAL A 314 8.00 -10.36 2.59
N MET A 315 7.37 -9.38 1.94
CA MET A 315 8.03 -8.12 1.56
C MET A 315 8.56 -7.38 2.79
N VAL A 316 7.72 -7.17 3.81
CA VAL A 316 8.12 -6.47 5.04
C VAL A 316 9.30 -7.16 5.72
N PHE A 317 9.28 -8.49 5.82
CA PHE A 317 10.35 -9.25 6.48
C PHE A 317 11.62 -9.31 5.65
N PHE A 318 11.51 -9.46 4.33
CA PHE A 318 12.65 -9.48 3.43
C PHE A 318 13.35 -8.12 3.43
N GLU A 319 12.60 -7.04 3.24
CA GLU A 319 13.13 -5.67 3.20
C GLU A 319 13.75 -5.25 4.54
N SER A 320 13.26 -5.78 5.67
CA SER A 320 13.87 -5.51 6.98
C SER A 320 15.25 -6.16 7.16
N LYS A 321 15.57 -7.19 6.40
CA LYS A 321 16.85 -7.91 6.47
C LYS A 321 17.85 -7.46 5.41
N VAL A 322 17.39 -7.02 4.26
CA VAL A 322 18.23 -6.57 3.15
C VAL A 322 18.45 -5.07 3.25
N LYS A 323 19.64 -4.65 3.68
CA LYS A 323 19.98 -3.24 3.93
C LYS A 323 20.30 -2.42 2.67
N ASN A 324 20.50 -3.06 1.53
CA ASN A 324 20.88 -2.40 0.27
C ASN A 324 20.02 -2.92 -0.89
N ILE A 325 18.71 -2.70 -0.79
CA ILE A 325 17.75 -3.12 -1.84
C ILE A 325 17.94 -2.28 -3.11
N ALA A 326 18.36 -1.03 -2.96
CA ALA A 326 18.59 -0.12 -4.09
C ALA A 326 19.65 -0.63 -5.07
N ALA A 327 20.66 -1.40 -4.61
CA ALA A 327 21.71 -1.91 -5.49
C ALA A 327 21.20 -2.84 -6.60
N HIS A 328 20.20 -3.68 -6.32
CA HIS A 328 19.66 -4.65 -7.28
C HIS A 328 18.14 -4.81 -7.11
N PRO A 329 17.33 -3.75 -7.31
CA PRO A 329 15.91 -3.74 -6.94
C PRO A 329 15.09 -4.81 -7.66
N TRP A 330 15.40 -5.09 -8.95
CA TRP A 330 14.70 -6.11 -9.74
C TRP A 330 15.06 -7.53 -9.30
N LEU A 331 16.34 -7.79 -9.02
CA LEU A 331 16.79 -9.10 -8.55
C LEU A 331 16.14 -9.46 -7.21
N TYR A 332 16.17 -8.54 -6.25
CA TYR A 332 15.54 -8.75 -4.95
C TYR A 332 14.02 -8.90 -5.07
N GLY A 333 13.38 -8.12 -5.96
CA GLY A 333 11.96 -8.29 -6.23
C GLY A 333 11.60 -9.67 -6.82
N LEU A 334 12.42 -10.21 -7.72
CA LEU A 334 12.24 -11.57 -8.24
C LEU A 334 12.41 -12.64 -7.16
N VAL A 335 13.38 -12.47 -6.26
CA VAL A 335 13.57 -13.37 -5.10
C VAL A 335 12.35 -13.34 -4.19
N GLU A 336 11.82 -12.17 -3.88
CA GLU A 336 10.60 -12.03 -3.07
C GLU A 336 9.39 -12.69 -3.74
N ILE A 337 9.20 -12.47 -5.04
CA ILE A 337 8.13 -13.13 -5.81
C ILE A 337 8.30 -14.66 -5.73
N ALA A 338 9.50 -15.19 -5.87
CA ALA A 338 9.75 -16.61 -5.77
C ALA A 338 9.39 -17.16 -4.37
N ILE A 339 9.77 -16.44 -3.30
CA ILE A 339 9.43 -16.80 -1.91
C ILE A 339 7.91 -16.77 -1.71
N ILE A 340 7.23 -15.71 -2.18
CA ILE A 340 5.77 -15.56 -2.10
C ILE A 340 5.07 -16.74 -2.79
N LEU A 341 5.50 -17.08 -4.01
CA LEU A 341 4.92 -18.18 -4.77
C LEU A 341 5.18 -19.53 -4.08
N ALA A 342 6.37 -19.76 -3.54
CA ALA A 342 6.71 -20.97 -2.81
C ALA A 342 5.85 -21.14 -1.55
N ILE A 343 5.76 -20.11 -0.71
CA ILE A 343 4.93 -20.14 0.51
C ILE A 343 3.45 -20.33 0.14
N SER A 344 2.96 -19.64 -0.88
CA SER A 344 1.59 -19.78 -1.34
C SER A 344 1.28 -21.16 -1.88
N GLU A 345 2.21 -21.81 -2.60
CA GLU A 345 2.07 -23.19 -3.07
C GLU A 345 2.02 -24.17 -1.90
N LEU A 346 2.90 -24.02 -0.91
CA LEU A 346 2.91 -24.87 0.29
C LEU A 346 1.61 -24.71 1.08
N SER A 347 1.16 -23.47 1.30
CA SER A 347 -0.12 -23.19 1.95
C SER A 347 -1.30 -23.81 1.18
N TYR A 348 -1.33 -23.62 -0.13
CA TYR A 348 -2.40 -24.15 -0.99
C TYR A 348 -2.49 -25.68 -0.91
N ARG A 349 -1.34 -26.39 -1.03
CA ARG A 349 -1.30 -27.86 -1.03
C ARG A 349 -1.55 -28.48 0.33
N TYR A 350 -0.92 -27.94 1.36
CA TYR A 350 -0.88 -28.62 2.66
C TYR A 350 -1.86 -28.05 3.69
N ILE A 351 -2.43 -26.84 3.45
CA ILE A 351 -3.34 -26.18 4.39
C ILE A 351 -4.70 -25.91 3.75
N GLU A 352 -4.75 -25.12 2.66
CA GLU A 352 -6.02 -24.65 2.11
C GLU A 352 -6.86 -25.80 1.53
N ILE A 353 -6.31 -26.63 0.64
CA ILE A 353 -7.04 -27.75 0.03
C ILE A 353 -7.44 -28.81 1.07
N PRO A 354 -6.53 -29.32 1.90
CA PRO A 354 -6.88 -30.32 2.90
C PRO A 354 -7.96 -29.84 3.87
N LEU A 355 -7.83 -28.62 4.41
CA LEU A 355 -8.78 -28.09 5.39
C LEU A 355 -10.13 -27.69 4.74
N LYS A 356 -10.12 -27.21 3.50
CA LYS A 356 -11.36 -26.98 2.74
C LYS A 356 -12.18 -28.24 2.56
N ASN A 357 -11.53 -29.37 2.27
CA ASN A 357 -12.16 -30.66 2.02
C ASN A 357 -12.35 -31.51 3.29
N PHE A 358 -11.85 -31.02 4.43
CA PHE A 358 -11.91 -31.74 5.69
C PHE A 358 -13.35 -31.87 6.20
N ASP A 359 -13.70 -33.07 6.67
CA ASP A 359 -14.96 -33.30 7.38
C ASP A 359 -14.77 -33.00 8.87
N TYR A 360 -15.17 -31.80 9.25
CA TYR A 360 -15.03 -31.33 10.63
C TYR A 360 -15.90 -32.10 11.65
N SER A 361 -16.89 -32.87 11.19
CA SER A 361 -17.67 -33.77 12.09
C SER A 361 -16.81 -34.91 12.62
N GLN A 362 -15.75 -35.27 11.89
CA GLN A 362 -14.83 -36.34 12.26
C GLN A 362 -13.56 -35.87 12.97
N THR A 363 -13.50 -34.60 13.36
CA THR A 363 -12.27 -33.99 13.95
C THR A 363 -11.73 -34.80 15.11
N LEU A 364 -12.58 -35.14 16.10
CA LEU A 364 -12.16 -35.90 17.27
C LEU A 364 -11.63 -37.30 16.94
N ILE A 365 -12.24 -37.97 15.94
CA ILE A 365 -11.82 -39.30 15.50
C ILE A 365 -10.45 -39.22 14.84
N LYS A 366 -10.25 -38.24 13.93
CA LYS A 366 -8.99 -38.05 13.21
C LYS A 366 -7.86 -37.60 14.15
N VAL A 367 -8.14 -36.71 15.10
CA VAL A 367 -7.17 -36.33 16.15
C VAL A 367 -6.73 -37.57 16.93
N LYS A 368 -7.68 -38.40 17.43
CA LYS A 368 -7.34 -39.64 18.11
C LYS A 368 -6.51 -40.60 17.25
N GLN A 369 -6.76 -40.67 15.92
CA GLN A 369 -5.99 -41.50 14.99
C GLN A 369 -4.54 -40.99 14.83
N VAL A 370 -4.33 -39.68 14.73
CA VAL A 370 -2.97 -39.07 14.65
C VAL A 370 -2.15 -39.41 15.89
N PHE A 371 -2.77 -39.44 17.09
CA PHE A 371 -2.07 -39.74 18.36
C PHE A 371 -1.92 -41.25 18.65
N LYS A 372 -2.44 -42.14 17.79
CA LYS A 372 -2.13 -43.58 17.93
C LYS A 372 -0.63 -43.83 17.72
N ARG A 373 -0.06 -44.81 18.46
CA ARG A 373 1.37 -45.15 18.46
C ARG A 373 1.89 -45.77 17.13
N ASP A 374 1.14 -45.73 16.06
CA ASP A 374 1.49 -46.29 14.76
C ASP A 374 2.40 -45.36 13.93
N LYS A 375 3.40 -45.91 13.23
CA LYS A 375 4.31 -45.19 12.32
C LYS A 375 3.64 -44.68 11.04
N SER A 376 2.46 -45.22 10.67
CA SER A 376 1.72 -44.85 9.47
C SER A 376 1.33 -43.35 9.37
N HIS A 377 1.33 -42.62 10.49
CA HIS A 377 0.94 -41.21 10.59
C HIS A 377 2.09 -40.26 10.99
N LEU A 378 3.36 -40.65 10.79
CA LEU A 378 4.51 -39.87 11.25
C LEU A 378 4.52 -38.44 10.69
N ASN A 379 4.29 -38.27 9.38
CA ASN A 379 4.24 -36.93 8.73
C ASN A 379 3.12 -36.07 9.31
N SER A 380 1.96 -36.66 9.62
CA SER A 380 0.85 -35.93 10.24
C SER A 380 1.18 -35.51 11.67
N LYS A 381 1.88 -36.36 12.43
CA LYS A 381 2.35 -36.04 13.80
C LYS A 381 3.35 -34.90 13.79
N ILE A 382 4.32 -34.93 12.87
CA ILE A 382 5.30 -33.85 12.70
C ILE A 382 4.57 -32.54 12.35
N GLY A 383 3.63 -32.57 11.40
CA GLY A 383 2.86 -31.39 11.03
C GLY A 383 2.07 -30.79 12.19
N VAL A 384 1.43 -31.64 13.00
CA VAL A 384 0.69 -31.21 14.20
C VAL A 384 1.64 -30.63 15.25
N ALA A 385 2.79 -31.28 15.49
CA ALA A 385 3.79 -30.78 16.45
C ALA A 385 4.36 -29.41 16.03
N VAL A 386 4.75 -29.26 14.76
CA VAL A 386 5.22 -27.97 14.21
C VAL A 386 4.14 -26.90 14.33
N GLY A 387 2.91 -27.23 13.95
CA GLY A 387 1.77 -26.30 14.06
C GLY A 387 1.52 -25.88 15.52
N ALA A 388 1.60 -26.80 16.48
CA ALA A 388 1.46 -26.49 17.90
C ALA A 388 2.58 -25.57 18.42
N ILE A 389 3.84 -25.82 18.03
CA ILE A 389 4.97 -24.96 18.39
C ILE A 389 4.77 -23.54 17.84
N VAL A 390 4.43 -23.40 16.56
CA VAL A 390 4.16 -22.09 15.93
C VAL A 390 3.02 -21.36 16.63
N PHE A 391 1.96 -22.08 16.99
CA PHE A 391 0.83 -21.52 17.74
C PHE A 391 1.21 -21.06 19.15
N LEU A 392 2.06 -21.83 19.86
CA LEU A 392 2.55 -21.44 21.19
C LEU A 392 3.43 -20.20 21.13
N ILE A 393 4.33 -20.11 20.13
CA ILE A 393 5.18 -18.92 19.92
C ILE A 393 4.31 -17.70 19.62
N ALA A 394 3.33 -17.83 18.73
CA ALA A 394 2.40 -16.74 18.42
C ALA A 394 1.58 -16.34 19.65
N GLY A 395 1.11 -17.30 20.44
CA GLY A 395 0.42 -17.07 21.70
C GLY A 395 1.28 -16.29 22.70
N ALA A 396 2.55 -16.66 22.84
CA ALA A 396 3.51 -15.91 23.65
C ALA A 396 3.64 -14.45 23.16
N GLY A 397 3.71 -14.22 21.86
CA GLY A 397 3.73 -12.86 21.27
C GLY A 397 2.47 -12.06 21.58
N LEU A 398 1.31 -12.70 21.48
CA LEU A 398 0.04 -12.07 21.85
C LEU A 398 -0.03 -11.69 23.35
N VAL A 399 0.63 -12.48 24.23
CA VAL A 399 0.69 -12.19 25.68
C VAL A 399 1.72 -11.09 25.97
N GLN A 400 2.90 -11.13 25.35
CA GLN A 400 4.03 -10.22 25.59
C GLN A 400 3.89 -8.86 24.92
N GLN A 401 2.80 -8.60 24.20
CA GLN A 401 2.58 -7.37 23.48
C GLN A 401 2.91 -6.12 24.33
N PRO A 402 3.84 -5.25 23.91
CA PRO A 402 4.10 -4.00 24.60
C PRO A 402 2.90 -3.06 24.47
N THR A 403 2.56 -2.36 25.55
CA THR A 403 1.44 -1.39 25.60
C THR A 403 1.73 -0.10 24.85
N LYS A 404 2.98 0.20 24.57
CA LYS A 404 3.42 1.36 23.78
C LYS A 404 4.31 0.88 22.65
N LYS A 405 4.18 1.50 21.46
CA LYS A 405 5.26 1.43 20.45
C LYS A 405 6.54 1.88 21.16
N PRO A 406 7.70 1.28 20.88
CA PRO A 406 8.99 1.86 21.27
C PRO A 406 9.10 3.24 20.60
N GLN A 407 8.57 4.27 21.23
CA GLN A 407 8.64 5.66 20.77
C GLN A 407 9.95 6.33 21.15
N ASP A 408 10.81 5.59 21.87
CA ASP A 408 12.13 6.05 22.31
C ASP A 408 13.26 5.56 21.39
N ASN A 409 13.06 5.65 20.06
CA ASN A 409 14.19 5.68 19.17
C ASN A 409 14.89 7.04 19.34
N ALA A 410 16.20 7.04 19.54
CA ALA A 410 17.03 8.24 19.62
C ALA A 410 16.70 9.22 18.46
N LEU A 411 16.45 8.71 17.27
CA LEU A 411 16.00 9.46 16.10
C LEU A 411 14.67 10.19 16.33
N ALA A 412 13.63 9.51 16.85
CA ALA A 412 12.32 10.15 17.06
C ALA A 412 12.41 11.27 18.11
N LYS A 413 13.21 11.09 19.16
CA LYS A 413 13.50 12.11 20.17
C LYS A 413 14.25 13.28 19.54
N GLN A 414 15.30 13.01 18.77
CA GLN A 414 16.08 14.03 18.06
C GLN A 414 15.21 14.87 17.11
N ILE A 415 14.41 14.24 16.25
CA ILE A 415 13.50 14.94 15.34
C ILE A 415 12.49 15.80 16.12
N LYS A 416 11.95 15.30 17.24
CA LYS A 416 11.03 16.07 18.09
C LYS A 416 11.70 17.30 18.70
N GLU A 417 12.91 17.16 19.20
CA GLU A 417 13.71 18.27 19.76
C GLU A 417 14.08 19.28 18.67
N ASN A 418 14.52 18.82 17.49
CA ASN A 418 14.82 19.66 16.35
C ASN A 418 13.58 20.43 15.88
N ASN A 419 12.44 19.79 15.75
CA ASN A 419 11.18 20.45 15.38
C ASN A 419 10.76 21.54 16.37
N ALA A 420 11.00 21.35 17.68
CA ALA A 420 10.73 22.37 18.69
C ALA A 420 11.65 23.60 18.53
N LYS A 421 12.97 23.37 18.29
CA LYS A 421 13.96 24.43 18.03
C LYS A 421 13.61 25.19 16.74
N VAL A 422 13.29 24.47 15.66
CA VAL A 422 12.90 25.05 14.36
C VAL A 422 11.65 25.91 14.47
N LYS A 423 10.61 25.46 15.18
CA LYS A 423 9.39 26.25 15.41
C LYS A 423 9.68 27.55 16.14
N LYS A 424 10.52 27.51 17.19
CA LYS A 424 10.95 28.68 17.91
C LYS A 424 11.69 29.64 16.98
N ARG A 425 12.68 29.14 16.23
CA ARG A 425 13.48 29.96 15.30
C ARG A 425 12.63 30.57 14.19
N ASN A 426 11.76 29.80 13.57
CA ASN A 426 10.84 30.28 12.53
C ASN A 426 9.91 31.41 13.09
N SER A 427 9.48 31.32 14.34
CA SER A 427 8.66 32.38 14.97
C SER A 427 9.46 33.66 15.23
N GLU A 428 10.73 33.56 15.61
CA GLU A 428 11.64 34.69 15.78
C GLU A 428 11.90 35.40 14.44
N LEU A 429 12.14 34.62 13.36
CA LEU A 429 12.28 35.17 12.00
C LEU A 429 11.03 35.90 11.51
N LYS A 430 9.84 35.38 11.84
CA LYS A 430 8.56 36.04 11.49
C LYS A 430 8.31 37.33 12.29
N SER A 431 8.77 37.39 13.52
CA SER A 431 8.59 38.57 14.39
C SER A 431 9.63 39.69 14.20
N GLY A 432 10.60 39.50 13.30
CA GLY A 432 11.65 40.47 13.00
C GLY A 432 12.65 40.72 14.15
N LYS A 433 12.67 39.89 15.19
CA LYS A 433 13.65 39.99 16.28
C LYS A 433 15.04 39.60 15.78
N LYS A 434 15.92 40.61 15.60
CA LYS A 434 17.36 40.38 15.35
C LYS A 434 18.01 39.83 16.63
N GLN A 435 18.89 38.84 16.48
CA GLN A 435 19.77 38.41 17.57
C GLN A 435 20.67 39.57 18.02
N SER A 436 20.86 39.69 19.32
CA SER A 436 21.79 40.69 19.88
C SER A 436 23.21 40.40 19.40
N THR A 437 23.91 41.42 19.03
CA THR A 437 25.23 41.42 18.34
C THR A 437 26.35 40.77 19.17
N GLU A 438 26.19 40.61 20.48
CA GLU A 438 27.21 40.03 21.39
C GLU A 438 27.27 38.49 21.37
N GLN A 439 26.18 37.80 21.01
CA GLN A 439 26.20 36.30 20.83
C GLN A 439 26.82 35.87 19.48
N VAL A 440 27.00 36.81 18.55
CA VAL A 440 27.45 36.50 17.17
C VAL A 440 28.97 36.34 17.08
N SER A 441 29.76 36.99 17.95
CA SER A 441 31.22 36.95 17.84
C SER A 441 31.90 35.74 18.49
N SER A 442 31.29 35.12 19.51
CA SER A 442 31.84 33.91 20.13
C SER A 442 31.43 32.61 19.46
N SER A 443 30.32 32.59 18.68
CA SER A 443 29.85 31.46 17.93
C SER A 443 30.66 31.19 16.63
N SER A 444 31.29 32.22 16.07
CA SER A 444 31.96 32.14 14.76
C SER A 444 33.13 31.16 14.70
N SER A 445 33.95 31.06 15.74
CA SER A 445 35.11 30.16 15.73
C SER A 445 34.74 28.69 16.01
N SER A 446 33.67 28.44 16.77
CA SER A 446 33.19 27.12 17.07
C SER A 446 32.45 26.47 15.89
N GLU A 447 31.60 27.23 15.18
CA GLU A 447 30.89 26.81 14.00
C GLU A 447 31.81 26.52 12.82
N VAL A 448 32.81 27.38 12.57
CA VAL A 448 33.85 27.18 11.56
C VAL A 448 34.60 25.86 11.81
N LYS A 449 34.93 25.54 13.06
CA LYS A 449 35.59 24.28 13.40
C LYS A 449 34.64 23.09 13.28
N LYS A 450 33.42 23.20 13.82
CA LYS A 450 32.44 22.10 13.84
C LYS A 450 32.03 21.67 12.43
N TYR A 451 31.76 22.63 11.54
CA TYR A 451 31.29 22.34 10.18
C TYR A 451 32.39 22.46 9.12
N GLN A 452 33.65 22.61 9.51
CA GLN A 452 34.81 22.71 8.59
C GLN A 452 34.60 23.74 7.47
N LEU A 453 34.00 24.89 7.77
CA LEU A 453 33.81 26.01 6.86
C LEU A 453 35.00 26.95 6.94
N THR A 454 35.29 27.68 5.88
CA THR A 454 36.20 28.83 5.95
C THR A 454 35.48 30.02 6.62
N ALA A 455 36.23 30.98 7.15
CA ALA A 455 35.64 32.20 7.73
C ALA A 455 34.74 32.92 6.72
N ALA A 456 35.18 33.05 5.46
CA ALA A 456 34.40 33.68 4.40
C ALA A 456 33.10 32.91 4.07
N GLN A 457 33.13 31.59 4.09
CA GLN A 457 31.93 30.76 3.91
C GLN A 457 30.95 30.93 5.08
N ALA A 458 31.42 30.94 6.30
CA ALA A 458 30.61 31.16 7.50
C ALA A 458 29.94 32.55 7.50
N ASP A 459 30.68 33.60 7.14
CA ASP A 459 30.14 34.94 7.02
C ASP A 459 29.09 35.09 5.94
N LYS A 460 29.32 34.48 4.77
CA LYS A 460 28.33 34.42 3.68
C LYS A 460 27.07 33.68 4.12
N ALA A 461 27.23 32.50 4.77
CA ALA A 461 26.11 31.70 5.25
C ALA A 461 25.21 32.45 6.26
N ARG A 462 25.79 33.21 7.19
CA ARG A 462 25.04 33.96 8.18
C ARG A 462 24.15 35.05 7.59
N ASN A 463 24.56 35.62 6.47
CA ASN A 463 23.82 36.69 5.81
C ASN A 463 22.79 36.18 4.79
N MET A 464 22.86 34.93 4.40
CA MET A 464 21.92 34.33 3.42
C MET A 464 20.53 34.13 4.03
N LYS A 465 19.51 34.52 3.28
CA LYS A 465 18.13 34.17 3.52
C LYS A 465 17.75 32.99 2.64
N ILE A 466 17.28 31.92 3.25
CA ILE A 466 16.97 30.65 2.57
C ILE A 466 15.60 30.17 3.03
N THR A 467 14.79 29.70 2.07
CA THR A 467 13.59 28.90 2.38
C THR A 467 13.90 27.44 2.13
N ALA A 468 13.80 26.58 3.14
CA ALA A 468 14.00 25.16 3.03
C ALA A 468 12.67 24.43 3.19
N VAL A 469 12.35 23.53 2.26
CA VAL A 469 11.16 22.67 2.30
C VAL A 469 11.59 21.21 2.11
N GLY A 470 11.12 20.32 3.02
CA GLY A 470 11.53 18.93 2.89
C GLY A 470 10.87 17.96 3.87
N ASP A 471 11.37 16.73 3.79
CA ASP A 471 10.86 15.57 4.50
C ASP A 471 11.56 15.34 5.86
N SER A 472 11.61 14.09 6.30
CA SER A 472 12.19 13.70 7.59
C SER A 472 13.71 13.90 7.67
N VAL A 473 14.43 13.78 6.55
CA VAL A 473 15.88 13.98 6.54
C VAL A 473 16.20 15.46 6.74
N LEU A 474 15.43 16.37 6.13
CA LEU A 474 15.55 17.80 6.41
C LEU A 474 15.13 18.14 7.86
N ALA A 475 14.07 17.50 8.37
CA ALA A 475 13.63 17.70 9.75
C ALA A 475 14.72 17.28 10.76
N ASP A 476 15.44 16.22 10.45
CA ASP A 476 16.57 15.74 11.25
C ASP A 476 17.77 16.70 11.19
N GLY A 477 18.13 17.15 9.98
CA GLY A 477 19.24 18.09 9.76
C GLY A 477 18.94 19.55 10.07
N ALA A 478 17.69 19.89 10.39
CA ALA A 478 17.22 21.27 10.46
C ALA A 478 17.96 22.12 11.50
N SER A 479 18.28 21.55 12.67
CA SER A 479 19.03 22.28 13.73
C SER A 479 20.43 22.64 13.26
N SER A 480 21.15 21.69 12.63
CA SER A 480 22.50 21.90 12.10
C SER A 480 22.51 22.95 10.99
N LEU A 481 21.50 22.92 10.11
CA LEU A 481 21.38 23.93 9.05
C LEU A 481 21.04 25.32 9.59
N GLN A 482 20.19 25.45 10.63
CA GLN A 482 19.90 26.76 11.24
C GLN A 482 21.05 27.28 12.12
N GLU A 483 21.95 26.43 12.61
CA GLU A 483 23.20 26.85 13.23
C GLU A 483 24.10 27.54 12.17
N ILE A 484 24.22 26.97 10.98
CA ILE A 484 25.05 27.52 9.89
C ILE A 484 24.39 28.73 9.21
N PHE A 485 23.08 28.64 8.93
CA PHE A 485 22.26 29.63 8.25
C PHE A 485 21.19 30.22 9.22
N PRO A 486 21.52 31.17 10.09
CA PRO A 486 20.57 31.67 11.09
C PRO A 486 19.29 32.28 10.51
N ASN A 487 19.32 32.73 9.25
CA ASN A 487 18.17 33.30 8.55
C ASN A 487 17.42 32.30 7.65
N MET A 488 17.64 31.00 7.84
CA MET A 488 16.95 29.96 7.10
C MET A 488 15.58 29.67 7.74
N TYR A 489 14.52 29.87 6.95
CA TYR A 489 13.17 29.36 7.28
C TYR A 489 13.07 27.91 6.84
N ILE A 490 12.66 27.01 7.72
CA ILE A 490 12.56 25.58 7.43
C ILE A 490 11.12 25.11 7.64
N ASP A 491 10.54 24.49 6.60
CA ASP A 491 9.28 23.76 6.66
C ASP A 491 9.57 22.29 6.33
N ALA A 492 9.78 21.49 7.36
CA ALA A 492 10.10 20.07 7.25
C ALA A 492 9.11 19.22 8.07
N LYS A 493 8.74 18.05 7.52
CA LYS A 493 7.77 17.15 8.13
C LYS A 493 8.12 15.69 7.86
N VAL A 494 8.09 14.86 8.89
CA VAL A 494 8.26 13.41 8.77
C VAL A 494 7.16 12.84 7.86
N GLY A 495 7.54 12.00 6.90
CA GLY A 495 6.62 11.34 5.98
C GLY A 495 6.05 12.24 4.87
N ARG A 496 6.59 13.49 4.70
CA ARG A 496 6.12 14.38 3.63
C ARG A 496 6.33 13.73 2.27
N GLN A 497 5.33 13.85 1.42
CA GLN A 497 5.40 13.48 0.01
C GLN A 497 5.71 14.72 -0.85
N SER A 498 6.43 14.52 -1.95
CA SER A 498 6.88 15.62 -2.82
C SER A 498 5.73 16.46 -3.39
N ALA A 499 4.54 15.87 -3.58
CA ALA A 499 3.34 16.60 -3.98
C ALA A 499 2.83 17.58 -2.91
N GLU A 500 3.04 17.30 -1.60
CA GLU A 500 2.75 18.23 -0.51
C GLU A 500 3.77 19.37 -0.49
N ALA A 501 5.05 19.04 -0.69
CA ALA A 501 6.12 20.04 -0.77
C ALA A 501 5.90 21.03 -1.92
N ALA A 502 5.47 20.58 -3.09
CA ALA A 502 5.14 21.44 -4.22
C ALA A 502 4.07 22.49 -3.86
N LYS A 503 3.03 22.11 -3.13
CA LYS A 503 1.98 23.05 -2.67
C LYS A 503 2.51 24.08 -1.67
N ILE A 504 3.40 23.67 -0.77
CA ILE A 504 4.02 24.56 0.20
C ILE A 504 4.88 25.60 -0.50
N VAL A 505 5.73 25.18 -1.46
CA VAL A 505 6.55 26.10 -2.26
C VAL A 505 5.66 27.07 -3.03
N GLN A 506 4.58 26.59 -3.64
CA GLN A 506 3.60 27.42 -4.36
C GLN A 506 2.95 28.45 -3.42
N GLN A 507 2.50 28.04 -2.24
CA GLN A 507 1.88 28.93 -1.26
C GLN A 507 2.85 29.99 -0.75
N LEU A 508 4.11 29.62 -0.50
CA LEU A 508 5.15 30.57 -0.07
C LEU A 508 5.49 31.56 -1.18
N ALA A 509 5.53 31.12 -2.44
CA ALA A 509 5.74 32.00 -3.59
C ALA A 509 4.59 33.00 -3.75
N GLN A 510 3.33 32.53 -3.70
CA GLN A 510 2.13 33.38 -3.82
C GLN A 510 2.01 34.41 -2.71
N THR A 511 2.49 34.10 -1.50
CA THR A 511 2.47 35.03 -0.34
C THR A 511 3.70 35.91 -0.23
N GLY A 512 4.63 35.86 -1.22
CA GLY A 512 5.86 36.65 -1.22
C GLY A 512 6.88 36.26 -0.11
N LYS A 513 6.74 35.02 0.43
CA LYS A 513 7.58 34.51 1.54
C LYS A 513 8.65 33.54 1.08
N LEU A 514 8.71 33.24 -0.20
CA LEU A 514 9.73 32.36 -0.79
C LEU A 514 10.98 33.20 -1.08
N GLU A 515 12.07 32.88 -0.41
CA GLU A 515 13.35 33.60 -0.56
C GLU A 515 14.00 33.34 -1.92
N GLN A 516 15.05 34.13 -2.25
CA GLN A 516 15.79 33.98 -3.53
C GLN A 516 16.58 32.66 -3.60
N THR A 517 16.97 32.11 -2.45
CA THR A 517 17.60 30.79 -2.36
C THR A 517 16.61 29.83 -1.73
N VAL A 518 16.32 28.75 -2.45
CA VAL A 518 15.38 27.70 -2.04
C VAL A 518 16.14 26.39 -1.89
N LEU A 519 16.01 25.72 -0.75
CA LEU A 519 16.55 24.38 -0.51
C LEU A 519 15.40 23.38 -0.49
N ILE A 520 15.49 22.34 -1.30
CA ILE A 520 14.52 21.23 -1.33
C ILE A 520 15.21 19.96 -0.86
N SER A 521 14.57 19.21 0.01
CA SER A 521 14.99 17.87 0.45
C SER A 521 13.79 16.94 0.43
N GLU A 522 13.45 16.45 -0.75
CA GLU A 522 12.31 15.57 -1.03
C GLU A 522 12.73 14.42 -1.93
N GLY A 523 12.00 13.29 -1.81
CA GLY A 523 12.27 12.06 -2.55
C GLY A 523 12.65 10.89 -1.65
N THR A 524 12.94 11.13 -0.37
CA THR A 524 13.21 10.08 0.62
C THR A 524 11.99 9.16 0.78
N ASN A 525 10.77 9.72 0.78
CA ASN A 525 9.52 9.02 1.05
C ASN A 525 8.88 8.34 -0.17
N GLY A 526 9.45 8.44 -1.36
CA GLY A 526 8.97 7.79 -2.58
C GLY A 526 9.54 8.40 -3.85
N ALA A 527 9.40 7.67 -4.96
CA ALA A 527 9.74 8.21 -6.27
C ALA A 527 8.77 9.32 -6.67
N PHE A 528 9.23 10.23 -7.53
CA PHE A 528 8.37 11.23 -8.15
C PHE A 528 7.38 10.54 -9.10
N MET A 529 6.09 10.70 -8.83
CA MET A 529 5.03 9.96 -9.52
C MET A 529 4.29 10.79 -10.58
N GLY A 530 4.70 12.05 -10.80
CA GLY A 530 4.02 12.95 -11.72
C GLY A 530 4.86 14.16 -12.10
N HIS A 531 4.33 15.33 -11.78
CA HIS A 531 4.94 16.62 -12.15
C HIS A 531 5.59 17.36 -10.97
N GLU A 532 5.85 16.65 -9.84
CA GLU A 532 6.23 17.26 -8.57
C GLU A 532 7.49 18.13 -8.71
N ILE A 533 8.52 17.66 -9.41
CA ILE A 533 9.71 18.46 -9.70
C ILE A 533 9.34 19.69 -10.54
N GLN A 534 8.52 19.50 -11.58
CA GLN A 534 8.05 20.59 -12.44
C GLN A 534 7.22 21.61 -11.67
N ASP A 535 6.34 21.15 -10.79
CA ASP A 535 5.46 22.01 -9.99
C ASP A 535 6.27 22.84 -8.98
N ILE A 536 7.28 22.25 -8.34
CA ILE A 536 8.22 22.97 -7.46
C ILE A 536 9.02 24.00 -8.26
N MET A 537 9.58 23.63 -9.41
CA MET A 537 10.37 24.53 -10.24
C MET A 537 9.53 25.68 -10.83
N ASN A 538 8.29 25.39 -11.24
CA ASN A 538 7.36 26.42 -11.71
C ASN A 538 6.99 27.40 -10.59
N ALA A 539 6.77 26.90 -9.37
CA ALA A 539 6.46 27.74 -8.22
C ALA A 539 7.67 28.58 -7.76
N ALA A 540 8.87 28.03 -7.82
CA ALA A 540 10.09 28.76 -7.53
C ALA A 540 10.38 29.85 -8.57
N GLY A 541 9.97 29.65 -9.82
CA GLY A 541 10.26 30.56 -10.94
C GLY A 541 11.71 30.45 -11.42
N LYS A 542 12.06 31.26 -12.45
CA LYS A 542 13.37 31.21 -13.08
C LYS A 542 14.45 32.02 -12.37
N ASP A 543 14.05 33.00 -11.57
CA ASP A 543 14.96 33.98 -10.94
C ASP A 543 15.54 33.49 -9.61
N ARG A 544 14.92 32.50 -8.96
CA ARG A 544 15.40 31.91 -7.71
C ARG A 544 16.38 30.79 -7.98
N GLN A 545 17.38 30.67 -7.12
CA GLN A 545 18.30 29.53 -7.13
C GLN A 545 17.72 28.40 -6.28
N VAL A 546 17.48 27.25 -6.88
CA VAL A 546 16.92 26.07 -6.23
C VAL A 546 18.03 25.04 -6.03
N TYR A 547 18.32 24.71 -4.79
CA TYR A 547 19.21 23.62 -4.43
C TYR A 547 18.38 22.42 -4.01
N TRP A 548 18.62 21.27 -4.61
CA TRP A 548 17.91 20.04 -4.26
C TRP A 548 18.89 18.98 -3.79
N ILE A 549 18.71 18.51 -2.55
CA ILE A 549 19.51 17.43 -1.99
C ILE A 549 18.98 16.11 -2.54
N ASN A 550 19.82 15.34 -3.23
CA ASN A 550 19.45 14.02 -3.69
C ASN A 550 19.42 13.02 -2.53
N VAL A 551 18.83 11.85 -2.74
CA VAL A 551 18.49 10.95 -1.63
C VAL A 551 19.50 9.83 -1.41
N HIS A 552 19.82 9.56 -0.15
CA HIS A 552 20.52 8.36 0.32
C HIS A 552 19.50 7.49 1.07
N VAL A 553 18.91 6.51 0.36
CA VAL A 553 17.89 5.60 0.88
C VAL A 553 18.14 4.16 0.40
N PRO A 554 19.28 3.54 0.74
CA PRO A 554 19.69 2.27 0.18
C PRO A 554 18.73 1.12 0.50
N THR A 555 17.90 1.28 1.53
CA THR A 555 16.85 0.34 1.92
C THR A 555 15.57 0.46 1.09
N ARG A 556 15.54 1.32 0.06
CA ARG A 556 14.36 1.60 -0.76
C ARG A 556 14.68 1.46 -2.26
N ARG A 557 13.75 0.86 -2.99
CA ARG A 557 13.90 0.57 -4.43
C ARG A 557 13.88 1.79 -5.34
N TRP A 558 13.40 2.93 -4.85
CA TRP A 558 13.26 4.14 -5.65
C TRP A 558 14.44 5.10 -5.59
N GLN A 559 15.49 4.81 -4.80
CA GLN A 559 16.66 5.68 -4.66
C GLN A 559 17.24 6.12 -6.01
N ASP A 560 17.57 5.15 -6.84
CA ASP A 560 18.23 5.43 -8.12
C ASP A 560 17.29 6.17 -9.08
N GLN A 561 15.99 5.82 -9.07
CA GLN A 561 15.00 6.52 -9.88
C GLN A 561 14.89 7.99 -9.49
N VAL A 562 14.79 8.29 -8.19
CA VAL A 562 14.73 9.67 -7.66
C VAL A 562 15.97 10.45 -8.06
N ASN A 563 17.15 9.87 -7.86
CA ASN A 563 18.41 10.54 -8.16
C ASN A 563 18.61 10.76 -9.68
N GLN A 564 18.15 9.84 -10.52
CA GLN A 564 18.14 10.00 -11.99
C GLN A 564 17.14 11.08 -12.43
N ASP A 565 15.95 11.14 -11.84
CA ASP A 565 14.95 12.16 -12.15
C ASP A 565 15.45 13.56 -11.81
N LEU A 566 16.11 13.72 -10.65
CA LEU A 566 16.73 14.97 -10.23
C LEU A 566 17.89 15.37 -11.16
N ALA A 567 18.77 14.43 -11.52
CA ALA A 567 19.85 14.67 -12.46
C ALA A 567 19.34 15.05 -13.86
N SER A 568 18.22 14.47 -14.28
CA SER A 568 17.57 14.83 -15.55
C SER A 568 16.93 16.22 -15.49
N ALA A 569 16.30 16.54 -14.36
CA ALA A 569 15.69 17.84 -14.14
C ALA A 569 16.72 18.97 -14.10
N SER A 570 17.91 18.77 -13.52
CA SER A 570 18.97 19.78 -13.47
C SER A 570 19.52 20.14 -14.86
N LYS A 571 19.44 19.22 -15.82
CA LYS A 571 19.76 19.51 -17.22
C LYS A 571 18.72 20.40 -17.91
N LYS A 572 17.45 20.30 -17.46
CA LYS A 572 16.32 21.06 -18.00
C LYS A 572 16.21 22.46 -17.37
N TYR A 573 16.43 22.58 -16.06
CA TYR A 573 16.26 23.82 -15.30
C TYR A 573 17.64 24.40 -14.92
N LYS A 574 18.06 25.49 -15.56
CA LYS A 574 19.39 26.12 -15.33
C LYS A 574 19.60 26.61 -13.89
N ASN A 575 18.52 26.93 -13.20
CA ASN A 575 18.52 27.41 -11.81
C ASN A 575 18.32 26.28 -10.79
N LEU A 576 18.35 25.01 -11.20
CA LEU A 576 18.31 23.84 -10.32
C LEU A 576 19.72 23.28 -10.13
N HIS A 577 20.18 23.23 -8.89
CA HIS A 577 21.48 22.74 -8.46
C HIS A 577 21.31 21.50 -7.60
N ILE A 578 21.89 20.37 -7.99
CA ILE A 578 21.84 19.16 -7.19
C ILE A 578 22.97 19.15 -6.17
N ILE A 579 22.61 18.96 -4.90
CA ILE A 579 23.53 18.66 -3.81
C ILE A 579 23.62 17.14 -3.71
N ASP A 580 24.70 16.56 -4.23
CA ASP A 580 24.87 15.11 -4.34
C ASP A 580 25.28 14.50 -3.00
N TRP A 581 24.32 14.46 -2.08
CA TRP A 581 24.44 13.82 -0.77
C TRP A 581 24.64 12.32 -0.89
N PHE A 582 23.99 11.68 -1.88
CA PHE A 582 24.12 10.24 -2.13
C PHE A 582 25.59 9.83 -2.34
N SER A 583 26.26 10.42 -3.34
CA SER A 583 27.65 10.07 -3.65
C SER A 583 28.61 10.41 -2.49
N TYR A 584 28.33 11.50 -1.75
CA TYR A 584 29.14 11.92 -0.64
C TYR A 584 29.03 10.98 0.58
N SER A 585 27.85 10.41 0.82
CA SER A 585 27.54 9.64 2.03
C SER A 585 27.51 8.12 1.84
N GLN A 586 27.48 7.60 0.60
CA GLN A 586 27.22 6.18 0.32
C GLN A 586 28.21 5.19 0.95
N ASN A 587 29.43 5.62 1.23
CA ASN A 587 30.47 4.77 1.82
C ASN A 587 30.62 4.98 3.36
N HIS A 588 29.73 5.73 3.98
CA HIS A 588 29.79 6.13 5.37
C HIS A 588 28.59 5.62 6.17
N ALA A 589 28.49 4.29 6.33
CA ALA A 589 27.41 3.70 7.11
C ALA A 589 27.39 4.15 8.59
N ASP A 590 28.54 4.57 9.13
CA ASP A 590 28.74 5.14 10.46
C ASP A 590 28.08 6.53 10.66
N TRP A 591 27.71 7.20 9.58
CA TRP A 591 27.02 8.50 9.62
C TRP A 591 25.50 8.38 9.81
N PHE A 592 24.95 7.18 9.74
CA PHE A 592 23.50 6.96 9.75
C PHE A 592 23.05 6.21 10.99
N TYR A 593 21.77 6.38 11.34
CA TYR A 593 21.09 5.47 12.24
C TYR A 593 20.93 4.07 11.61
N ASN A 594 20.39 3.12 12.38
CA ASN A 594 20.21 1.72 11.92
C ASN A 594 19.33 1.58 10.67
N ASP A 595 18.58 2.60 10.30
CA ASP A 595 17.74 2.64 9.10
C ASP A 595 18.54 2.93 7.82
N ASN A 596 19.81 3.32 7.92
CA ASN A 596 20.69 3.74 6.83
C ASN A 596 20.13 4.89 5.98
N VAL A 597 19.28 5.74 6.53
CA VAL A 597 18.62 6.87 5.84
C VAL A 597 18.84 8.18 6.59
N HIS A 598 18.52 8.20 7.88
CA HIS A 598 18.64 9.39 8.71
C HIS A 598 20.05 9.52 9.27
N PRO A 599 20.71 10.66 9.05
CA PRO A 599 22.01 10.92 9.65
C PRO A 599 21.94 10.91 11.18
N ASN A 600 22.87 10.19 11.83
CA ASN A 600 23.03 10.26 13.29
C ASN A 600 23.73 11.58 13.69
N PRO A 601 23.91 11.91 14.98
CA PRO A 601 24.54 13.16 15.39
C PRO A 601 25.90 13.44 14.75
N HIS A 602 26.71 12.41 14.50
CA HIS A 602 27.99 12.53 13.80
C HIS A 602 27.79 12.81 12.31
N GLY A 603 26.87 12.09 11.65
CA GLY A 603 26.53 12.31 10.24
C GLY A 603 25.91 13.68 9.98
N LEU A 604 25.18 14.25 10.94
CA LEU A 604 24.59 15.59 10.82
C LEU A 604 25.64 16.71 10.71
N GLU A 605 26.81 16.55 11.26
CA GLU A 605 27.91 17.50 11.10
C GLU A 605 28.40 17.53 9.64
N TYR A 606 28.57 16.34 9.04
CA TYR A 606 28.94 16.22 7.62
C TYR A 606 27.82 16.68 6.68
N TYR A 607 26.56 16.33 7.01
CA TYR A 607 25.39 16.79 6.26
C TYR A 607 25.31 18.32 6.18
N GLY A 608 25.36 18.98 7.35
CA GLY A 608 25.35 20.45 7.44
C GLY A 608 26.52 21.09 6.70
N SER A 609 27.75 20.59 6.94
CA SER A 609 28.97 21.05 6.27
C SER A 609 28.88 20.92 4.75
N PHE A 610 28.44 19.76 4.24
CA PHE A 610 28.37 19.49 2.80
C PHE A 610 27.33 20.38 2.12
N VAL A 611 26.12 20.48 2.69
CA VAL A 611 25.05 21.35 2.18
C VAL A 611 25.51 22.80 2.16
N ALA A 612 26.13 23.27 3.25
CA ALA A 612 26.62 24.66 3.33
C ALA A 612 27.67 24.95 2.25
N LYS A 613 28.70 24.12 2.11
CA LYS A 613 29.75 24.29 1.11
C LYS A 613 29.21 24.33 -0.33
N LYS A 614 28.08 23.69 -0.61
CA LYS A 614 27.44 23.72 -1.95
C LYS A 614 26.64 25.00 -2.19
N ILE A 615 25.98 25.54 -1.13
CA ILE A 615 25.14 26.75 -1.25
C ILE A 615 25.98 28.02 -1.25
N VAL A 616 27.05 28.09 -0.42
CA VAL A 616 27.87 29.30 -0.26
C VAL A 616 29.03 29.44 -1.26
N LYS A 617 29.10 28.56 -2.24
CA LYS A 617 30.09 28.64 -3.30
C LYS A 617 30.20 30.02 -3.98
#